data_22d8fa38422793290a9c802fbd1b4300
#
_entry.id   22d8fa38422793290a9c802fbd1b4300
#
_cell.length_a   1.000
_cell.length_b   1.000
_cell.length_c   1.000
_cell.angle_alpha   90.00
_cell.angle_beta   90.00
_cell.angle_gamma   90.00
#
_symmetry.space_group_name_H-M   'P 1'
#
loop_
_entity.id
_entity.type
_entity.pdbx_description
1 polymer ?
#
loop_
_entity_poly.entity_id
_entity_poly.type
_entity_poly.pdbx_seq_one_letter_code
_entity_poly.pdbx_strand_id
1 'polypeptide(L)'
;MCKIESINIKNYRGIQELNITNLKRINILVGNNNAGKTSLLEAIQIFSNPTMYTLSKVSRQRDNYKPEIRMSILDSLYYLFNIKDSNLHSFDINGIIENNDKNVRIEVVKDKIYHLTENKNITSNQEEIDNYTYKISINDIAETLVLNKYSDFSFKITPADFKVHFIQTIDHIINDIFVELLKSKEIKDKAVDLLKEFDKDIIDIRYIPNENNYIPVLEVASGEYLPVALYGDGLKKALTMLNAIIKAEDGVLLVDEYETALHTSIMQKVFRFMVEVAKKENVQLFLTTHSLEAVDKFLYANEDMLDDISIIRLKKKDNKTYAKVTSGKKAFENREEYNLELRI
;
A
#
# COMPACT_ATOMS: atom_id res chain seq x y z
N MET A 1 10.03 -7.21 15.17
CA MET A 1 8.81 -7.96 15.55
C MET A 1 7.81 -7.82 14.41
N CYS A 2 6.98 -8.82 14.09
CA CYS A 2 5.94 -8.64 13.08
C CYS A 2 4.77 -7.87 13.68
N LYS A 3 4.28 -6.82 13.01
CA LYS A 3 3.09 -6.09 13.44
C LYS A 3 1.84 -6.93 13.20
N ILE A 4 1.70 -7.49 12.00
CA ILE A 4 0.59 -8.35 11.59
C ILE A 4 1.12 -9.77 11.48
N GLU A 5 0.52 -10.71 12.24
CA GLU A 5 0.92 -12.12 12.26
C GLU A 5 0.04 -12.98 11.36
N SER A 6 -1.22 -12.59 11.24
CA SER A 6 -2.20 -13.22 10.36
C SER A 6 -3.25 -12.23 9.91
N ILE A 7 -3.87 -12.50 8.77
CA ILE A 7 -4.99 -11.71 8.25
C ILE A 7 -6.00 -12.62 7.54
N ASN A 8 -7.27 -12.42 7.82
CA ASN A 8 -8.40 -13.06 7.16
C ASN A 8 -9.31 -11.97 6.58
N ILE A 9 -9.63 -12.07 5.29
CA ILE A 9 -10.43 -11.09 4.57
C ILE A 9 -11.62 -11.79 3.96
N LYS A 10 -12.84 -11.25 4.16
CA LYS A 10 -14.08 -11.78 3.57
C LYS A 10 -14.84 -10.68 2.85
N ASN A 11 -15.32 -10.97 1.65
CA ASN A 11 -16.19 -10.14 0.83
C ASN A 11 -15.66 -8.72 0.52
N TYR A 12 -14.33 -8.55 0.47
CA TYR A 12 -13.72 -7.26 0.14
C TYR A 12 -13.36 -7.19 -1.35
N ARG A 13 -13.93 -6.23 -2.08
CA ARG A 13 -13.74 -6.10 -3.54
C ARG A 13 -13.94 -7.46 -4.25
N GLY A 14 -12.90 -7.93 -4.97
CA GLY A 14 -12.91 -9.24 -5.65
C GLY A 14 -12.50 -10.43 -4.77
N ILE A 15 -12.20 -10.24 -3.50
CA ILE A 15 -11.86 -11.28 -2.53
C ILE A 15 -13.12 -11.75 -1.82
N GLN A 16 -13.56 -12.99 -2.08
CA GLN A 16 -14.66 -13.60 -1.33
C GLN A 16 -14.19 -14.09 0.04
N GLU A 17 -13.07 -14.80 0.05
CA GLU A 17 -12.42 -15.27 1.27
C GLU A 17 -10.92 -15.45 1.00
N LEU A 18 -10.10 -14.95 1.93
CA LEU A 18 -8.64 -15.08 1.88
C LEU A 18 -8.13 -15.19 3.31
N ASN A 19 -7.42 -16.26 3.62
CA ASN A 19 -6.77 -16.45 4.93
C ASN A 19 -5.26 -16.60 4.73
N ILE A 20 -4.50 -15.78 5.46
CA ILE A 20 -3.03 -15.81 5.45
C ILE A 20 -2.53 -15.84 6.88
N THR A 21 -1.75 -16.85 7.21
CA THR A 21 -1.11 -17.05 8.51
C THR A 21 0.40 -17.07 8.35
N ASN A 22 1.13 -17.00 9.46
CA ASN A 22 2.60 -17.03 9.47
C ASN A 22 3.25 -15.91 8.65
N LEU A 23 2.67 -14.72 8.72
CA LEU A 23 3.26 -13.53 8.14
C LEU A 23 4.62 -13.26 8.79
N LYS A 24 5.58 -12.83 7.99
CA LYS A 24 6.96 -12.54 8.38
C LYS A 24 7.23 -11.03 8.36
N ARG A 25 8.44 -10.64 8.72
CA ARG A 25 8.89 -9.25 8.57
C ARG A 25 8.78 -8.79 7.11
N ILE A 26 9.08 -9.69 6.17
CA ILE A 26 9.05 -9.40 4.74
C ILE A 26 8.10 -10.40 4.06
N ASN A 27 7.07 -9.89 3.42
CA ASN A 27 6.04 -10.67 2.76
C ASN A 27 5.96 -10.28 1.28
N ILE A 28 6.41 -11.16 0.39
CA ILE A 28 6.39 -10.93 -1.05
C ILE A 28 5.15 -11.62 -1.64
N LEU A 29 4.25 -10.80 -2.18
CA LEU A 29 2.99 -11.23 -2.78
C LEU A 29 3.17 -11.48 -4.27
N VAL A 30 3.02 -12.72 -4.70
CA VAL A 30 3.13 -13.12 -6.11
C VAL A 30 1.82 -13.68 -6.63
N GLY A 31 1.62 -13.66 -7.93
CA GLY A 31 0.41 -14.19 -8.57
C GLY A 31 0.02 -13.38 -9.80
N ASN A 32 -0.89 -13.93 -10.59
CA ASN A 32 -1.38 -13.32 -11.82
C ASN A 32 -2.10 -11.98 -11.58
N ASN A 33 -2.34 -11.23 -12.66
CA ASN A 33 -3.20 -10.05 -12.61
C ASN A 33 -4.59 -10.46 -12.07
N ASN A 34 -5.22 -9.56 -11.33
CA ASN A 34 -6.50 -9.82 -10.66
C ASN A 34 -6.51 -10.94 -9.59
N ALA A 35 -5.35 -11.44 -9.14
CA ALA A 35 -5.28 -12.40 -8.04
C ALA A 35 -5.62 -11.81 -6.66
N GLY A 36 -5.75 -10.48 -6.56
CA GLY A 36 -6.11 -9.80 -5.32
C GLY A 36 -4.93 -9.18 -4.54
N LYS A 37 -3.72 -9.10 -5.14
CA LYS A 37 -2.52 -8.55 -4.47
C LYS A 37 -2.73 -7.12 -3.96
N THR A 38 -3.10 -6.19 -4.84
CA THR A 38 -3.39 -4.80 -4.45
C THR A 38 -4.57 -4.71 -3.48
N SER A 39 -5.61 -5.56 -3.64
CA SER A 39 -6.74 -5.61 -2.69
C SER A 39 -6.32 -6.05 -1.30
N LEU A 40 -5.33 -6.94 -1.17
CA LEU A 40 -4.76 -7.30 0.13
C LEU A 40 -4.01 -6.11 0.76
N LEU A 41 -3.20 -5.37 -0.02
CA LEU A 41 -2.53 -4.16 0.49
C LEU A 41 -3.54 -3.11 0.97
N GLU A 42 -4.61 -2.88 0.21
CA GLU A 42 -5.69 -1.98 0.60
C GLU A 42 -6.42 -2.45 1.87
N ALA A 43 -6.68 -3.75 1.99
CA ALA A 43 -7.30 -4.32 3.19
C ALA A 43 -6.41 -4.13 4.44
N ILE A 44 -5.08 -4.24 4.31
CA ILE A 44 -4.14 -3.95 5.41
C ILE A 44 -4.22 -2.48 5.84
N GLN A 45 -4.37 -1.53 4.91
CA GLN A 45 -4.56 -0.12 5.26
C GLN A 45 -5.85 0.07 6.07
N ILE A 46 -6.98 -0.52 5.63
CA ILE A 46 -8.25 -0.45 6.34
C ILE A 46 -8.12 -1.12 7.71
N PHE A 47 -7.45 -2.27 7.78
CA PHE A 47 -7.24 -3.00 9.02
C PHE A 47 -6.46 -2.20 10.07
N SER A 48 -5.48 -1.39 9.64
CA SER A 48 -4.70 -0.53 10.54
C SER A 48 -5.53 0.58 11.16
N ASN A 49 -6.42 1.19 10.39
CA ASN A 49 -7.26 2.31 10.82
C ASN A 49 -8.63 2.28 10.10
N PRO A 50 -9.60 1.49 10.58
CA PRO A 50 -10.89 1.30 9.93
C PRO A 50 -11.83 2.49 10.18
N THR A 51 -11.60 3.60 9.50
CA THR A 51 -12.38 4.84 9.59
C THR A 51 -12.89 5.27 8.22
N MET A 52 -13.92 6.13 8.19
CA MET A 52 -14.41 6.70 6.94
C MET A 52 -13.32 7.46 6.18
N TYR A 53 -12.39 8.10 6.89
CA TYR A 53 -11.21 8.72 6.26
C TYR A 53 -10.38 7.70 5.48
N THR A 54 -10.02 6.59 6.11
CA THR A 54 -9.23 5.53 5.46
C THR A 54 -10.00 4.87 4.32
N LEU A 55 -11.29 4.58 4.51
CA LEU A 55 -12.14 4.02 3.45
C LEU A 55 -12.20 4.94 2.23
N SER A 56 -12.41 6.25 2.45
CA SER A 56 -12.45 7.23 1.36
C SER A 56 -11.11 7.34 0.62
N LYS A 57 -9.99 7.31 1.36
CA LYS A 57 -8.64 7.30 0.78
C LYS A 57 -8.41 6.06 -0.07
N VAL A 58 -8.66 4.86 0.50
CA VAL A 58 -8.47 3.57 -0.18
C VAL A 58 -9.39 3.42 -1.39
N SER A 59 -10.64 3.87 -1.30
CA SER A 59 -11.60 3.78 -2.41
C SER A 59 -11.12 4.50 -3.67
N ARG A 60 -10.37 5.60 -3.50
CA ARG A 60 -9.86 6.44 -4.58
C ARG A 60 -8.42 6.13 -5.03
N GLN A 61 -7.71 5.25 -4.34
CA GLN A 61 -6.30 4.94 -4.68
C GLN A 61 -6.10 4.43 -6.10
N ARG A 62 -7.10 3.76 -6.68
CA ARG A 62 -7.04 3.25 -8.06
C ARG A 62 -7.57 4.24 -9.09
N ASP A 63 -8.17 5.33 -8.67
CA ASP A 63 -8.80 6.33 -9.53
C ASP A 63 -7.82 7.49 -9.81
N ASN A 64 -6.82 7.21 -10.65
CA ASN A 64 -5.81 8.19 -11.07
C ASN A 64 -6.24 9.03 -12.27
N TYR A 65 -7.53 9.05 -12.58
CA TYR A 65 -8.07 9.82 -13.69
C TYR A 65 -8.16 11.33 -13.37
N LYS A 66 -8.35 12.14 -14.41
CA LYS A 66 -8.62 13.57 -14.25
C LYS A 66 -9.91 13.76 -13.44
N PRO A 67 -10.02 14.87 -12.66
CA PRO A 67 -11.18 15.11 -11.79
C PRO A 67 -12.53 14.97 -12.49
N GLU A 68 -12.62 15.36 -13.76
CA GLU A 68 -13.87 15.38 -14.55
C GLU A 68 -14.43 13.99 -14.85
N ILE A 69 -13.58 12.95 -14.82
CA ILE A 69 -13.96 11.57 -15.15
C ILE A 69 -13.81 10.61 -13.96
N ARG A 70 -13.50 11.15 -12.78
CA ARG A 70 -13.47 10.35 -11.55
C ARG A 70 -14.86 9.95 -11.09
N MET A 71 -14.95 8.76 -10.52
CA MET A 71 -16.18 8.35 -9.83
C MET A 71 -16.52 9.31 -8.67
N SER A 72 -17.81 9.42 -8.34
CA SER A 72 -18.21 10.08 -7.10
C SER A 72 -17.58 9.38 -5.89
N ILE A 73 -17.43 10.10 -4.77
CA ILE A 73 -16.90 9.49 -3.54
C ILE A 73 -17.83 8.38 -3.03
N LEU A 74 -19.14 8.55 -3.17
CA LEU A 74 -20.14 7.56 -2.76
C LEU A 74 -20.02 6.27 -3.56
N ASP A 75 -19.92 6.38 -4.89
CA ASP A 75 -19.72 5.21 -5.74
C ASP A 75 -18.38 4.53 -5.46
N SER A 76 -17.31 5.32 -5.30
CA SER A 76 -15.98 4.78 -4.98
C SER A 76 -16.00 3.98 -3.67
N LEU A 77 -16.66 4.50 -2.62
CA LEU A 77 -16.84 3.82 -1.34
C LEU A 77 -17.69 2.55 -1.47
N TYR A 78 -18.76 2.62 -2.26
CA TYR A 78 -19.64 1.48 -2.48
C TYR A 78 -18.92 0.32 -3.19
N TYR A 79 -18.03 0.61 -4.14
CA TYR A 79 -17.21 -0.40 -4.82
C TYR A 79 -16.08 -1.02 -3.98
N LEU A 80 -15.92 -0.67 -2.71
CA LEU A 80 -15.09 -1.44 -1.78
C LEU A 80 -15.72 -2.80 -1.44
N PHE A 81 -17.04 -2.90 -1.55
CA PHE A 81 -17.81 -4.10 -1.23
C PHE A 81 -17.85 -5.06 -2.42
N ASN A 82 -18.04 -6.34 -2.13
CA ASN A 82 -18.39 -7.33 -3.13
C ASN A 82 -19.90 -7.24 -3.37
N ILE A 83 -20.29 -6.47 -4.38
CA ILE A 83 -21.69 -6.14 -4.65
C ILE A 83 -22.42 -7.38 -5.14
N LYS A 84 -23.52 -7.71 -4.48
CA LYS A 84 -24.50 -8.75 -4.84
C LYS A 84 -25.87 -8.11 -4.93
N ASP A 85 -26.86 -8.86 -5.39
CA ASP A 85 -28.27 -8.42 -5.52
C ASP A 85 -28.96 -8.30 -4.14
N SER A 86 -28.43 -7.46 -3.27
CA SER A 86 -29.01 -7.15 -1.95
C SER A 86 -28.74 -5.70 -1.58
N ASN A 87 -29.56 -5.09 -0.73
CA ASN A 87 -29.36 -3.72 -0.26
C ASN A 87 -28.33 -3.60 0.88
N LEU A 88 -28.00 -4.74 1.52
CA LEU A 88 -26.99 -4.81 2.59
C LEU A 88 -25.74 -5.51 2.05
N HIS A 89 -24.62 -4.81 2.10
CA HIS A 89 -23.32 -5.38 1.79
C HIS A 89 -22.39 -5.26 2.99
N SER A 90 -21.54 -6.25 3.17
CA SER A 90 -20.53 -6.22 4.24
C SER A 90 -19.23 -6.86 3.80
N PHE A 91 -18.13 -6.44 4.42
CA PHE A 91 -16.87 -7.16 4.39
C PHE A 91 -16.24 -7.21 5.79
N ASP A 92 -15.43 -8.24 6.00
CA ASP A 92 -14.72 -8.46 7.25
C ASP A 92 -13.21 -8.51 6.99
N ILE A 93 -12.44 -7.90 7.90
CA ILE A 93 -10.97 -8.00 7.94
C ILE A 93 -10.59 -8.33 9.38
N ASN A 94 -10.15 -9.54 9.64
CA ASN A 94 -9.80 -10.03 10.96
C ASN A 94 -8.34 -10.46 10.97
N GLY A 95 -7.68 -10.44 12.10
CA GLY A 95 -6.29 -10.88 12.20
C GLY A 95 -5.69 -10.71 13.57
N ILE A 96 -4.41 -11.03 13.67
CA ILE A 96 -3.62 -10.89 14.89
C ILE A 96 -2.58 -9.79 14.68
N ILE A 97 -2.58 -8.82 15.60
CA ILE A 97 -1.63 -7.71 15.67
C ILE A 97 -0.92 -7.81 17.01
N GLU A 98 0.41 -8.04 17.00
CA GLU A 98 1.22 -8.10 18.23
C GLU A 98 0.59 -8.98 19.32
N ASN A 99 0.18 -10.20 18.95
CA ASN A 99 -0.51 -11.21 19.76
C ASN A 99 -1.95 -10.84 20.22
N ASN A 100 -2.53 -9.77 19.70
CA ASN A 100 -3.91 -9.39 20.01
C ASN A 100 -4.83 -9.61 18.81
N ASP A 101 -6.00 -10.20 19.04
CA ASP A 101 -7.03 -10.34 18.01
C ASP A 101 -7.67 -8.98 17.70
N LYS A 102 -7.81 -8.70 16.43
CA LYS A 102 -8.58 -7.55 15.93
C LYS A 102 -9.58 -8.03 14.88
N ASN A 103 -10.83 -7.63 15.08
CA ASN A 103 -11.95 -7.92 14.19
C ASN A 103 -12.52 -6.60 13.68
N VAL A 104 -12.53 -6.43 12.37
CA VAL A 104 -13.09 -5.27 11.68
C VAL A 104 -14.20 -5.75 10.76
N ARG A 105 -15.40 -5.21 10.95
CA ARG A 105 -16.54 -5.42 10.07
C ARG A 105 -17.06 -4.09 9.57
N ILE A 106 -17.25 -3.98 8.26
CA ILE A 106 -17.80 -2.79 7.63
C ILE A 106 -19.00 -3.19 6.81
N GLU A 107 -20.11 -2.52 7.08
CA GLU A 107 -21.41 -2.77 6.47
C GLU A 107 -21.89 -1.49 5.78
N VAL A 108 -22.62 -1.65 4.67
CA VAL A 108 -23.32 -0.56 4.01
C VAL A 108 -24.71 -0.99 3.61
N VAL A 109 -25.68 -0.15 3.92
CA VAL A 109 -27.07 -0.26 3.41
C VAL A 109 -27.28 0.90 2.44
N LYS A 110 -27.76 0.58 1.24
CA LYS A 110 -28.13 1.57 0.23
C LYS A 110 -29.64 1.65 0.14
N ASP A 111 -30.19 2.81 0.45
CA ASP A 111 -31.62 3.13 0.40
C ASP A 111 -31.87 4.35 -0.48
N LYS A 112 -33.12 4.60 -0.83
CA LYS A 112 -33.55 5.82 -1.49
C LYS A 112 -34.34 6.69 -0.52
N ILE A 113 -34.04 7.97 -0.48
CA ILE A 113 -34.77 8.96 0.30
C ILE A 113 -35.24 10.11 -0.58
N TYR A 114 -36.30 10.80 -0.15
CA TYR A 114 -36.78 11.99 -0.81
C TYR A 114 -36.23 13.23 -0.14
N HIS A 115 -35.50 14.04 -0.90
CA HIS A 115 -34.96 15.31 -0.43
C HIS A 115 -35.86 16.46 -0.93
N LEU A 116 -36.26 17.33 -0.01
CA LEU A 116 -37.06 18.53 -0.34
C LEU A 116 -36.11 19.66 -0.73
N THR A 117 -36.13 20.09 -1.98
CA THR A 117 -35.42 21.31 -2.41
C THR A 117 -36.37 22.49 -2.34
N GLU A 118 -36.10 23.46 -1.46
CA GLU A 118 -36.81 24.73 -1.42
C GLU A 118 -36.30 25.62 -2.57
N ASN A 119 -37.08 25.73 -3.64
CA ASN A 119 -36.92 26.77 -4.62
C ASN A 119 -37.66 28.03 -4.15
N LYS A 120 -37.05 29.21 -4.29
CA LYS A 120 -37.64 30.54 -3.97
C LYS A 120 -38.96 30.86 -4.67
N ASN A 121 -39.45 30.00 -5.53
CA ASN A 121 -40.72 30.09 -6.25
C ASN A 121 -41.62 28.89 -5.91
N ILE A 122 -42.21 28.88 -4.69
CA ILE A 122 -43.48 28.22 -4.25
C ILE A 122 -43.76 26.75 -4.70
N THR A 123 -42.84 26.03 -5.31
CA THR A 123 -43.00 24.60 -5.59
C THR A 123 -41.86 23.82 -4.95
N SER A 124 -42.19 23.03 -3.90
CA SER A 124 -41.26 22.04 -3.34
C SER A 124 -41.13 20.88 -4.34
N ASN A 125 -40.01 20.81 -5.04
CA ASN A 125 -39.70 19.61 -5.81
C ASN A 125 -39.10 18.56 -4.88
N GLN A 126 -39.70 17.36 -4.87
CA GLN A 126 -39.13 16.20 -4.22
C GLN A 126 -38.14 15.56 -5.19
N GLU A 127 -36.90 15.42 -4.76
CA GLU A 127 -35.88 14.70 -5.50
C GLU A 127 -35.56 13.37 -4.79
N GLU A 128 -35.66 12.26 -5.52
CA GLU A 128 -35.23 10.95 -5.02
C GLU A 128 -33.70 10.88 -5.09
N ILE A 129 -33.04 10.61 -3.97
CA ILE A 129 -31.59 10.50 -3.87
C ILE A 129 -31.16 9.21 -3.20
N ASP A 130 -30.01 8.67 -3.61
CA ASP A 130 -29.39 7.53 -2.95
C ASP A 130 -28.82 7.97 -1.59
N ASN A 131 -29.10 7.17 -0.57
CA ASN A 131 -28.64 7.34 0.80
C ASN A 131 -27.90 6.08 1.24
N TYR A 132 -26.70 6.25 1.83
CA TYR A 132 -25.81 5.18 2.22
C TYR A 132 -25.59 5.21 3.73
N THR A 133 -26.00 4.18 4.43
CA THR A 133 -25.74 4.01 5.87
C THR A 133 -24.57 3.06 6.05
N TYR A 134 -23.42 3.61 6.45
CA TYR A 134 -22.20 2.86 6.78
C TYR A 134 -22.15 2.55 8.27
N LYS A 135 -21.85 1.29 8.63
CA LYS A 135 -21.55 0.88 9.99
C LYS A 135 -20.15 0.27 10.03
N ILE A 136 -19.27 0.85 10.83
CA ILE A 136 -17.90 0.39 11.05
C ILE A 136 -17.85 -0.20 12.44
N SER A 137 -17.53 -1.48 12.56
CA SER A 137 -17.40 -2.19 13.84
C SER A 137 -15.96 -2.66 14.02
N ILE A 138 -15.39 -2.35 15.17
CA ILE A 138 -14.04 -2.78 15.60
C ILE A 138 -14.22 -3.55 16.89
N ASN A 139 -13.99 -4.86 16.87
CA ASN A 139 -14.36 -5.76 17.97
C ASN A 139 -15.83 -5.51 18.38
N ASP A 140 -16.08 -5.03 19.61
CA ASP A 140 -17.42 -4.79 20.17
C ASP A 140 -17.90 -3.33 20.04
N ILE A 141 -17.09 -2.45 19.43
CA ILE A 141 -17.41 -1.01 19.28
C ILE A 141 -17.85 -0.76 17.84
N ALA A 142 -18.98 -0.07 17.66
CA ALA A 142 -19.49 0.28 16.36
C ALA A 142 -19.82 1.77 16.23
N GLU A 143 -19.49 2.34 15.08
CA GLU A 143 -19.88 3.69 14.67
C GLU A 143 -20.75 3.61 13.43
N THR A 144 -21.75 4.48 13.33
CA THR A 144 -22.65 4.55 12.17
C THR A 144 -22.60 5.96 11.56
N LEU A 145 -22.50 6.03 10.25
CA LEU A 145 -22.52 7.27 9.48
C LEU A 145 -23.43 7.16 8.27
N VAL A 146 -24.22 8.21 8.04
CA VAL A 146 -25.14 8.29 6.88
C VAL A 146 -24.59 9.31 5.89
N LEU A 147 -24.49 8.90 4.63
CA LEU A 147 -23.94 9.72 3.54
C LEU A 147 -24.89 9.74 2.33
N ASN A 148 -25.01 10.90 1.71
CA ASN A 148 -25.68 11.09 0.43
C ASN A 148 -24.98 12.21 -0.37
N LYS A 149 -25.50 12.59 -1.54
CA LYS A 149 -24.84 13.59 -2.39
C LYS A 149 -24.74 15.01 -1.79
N TYR A 150 -25.46 15.29 -0.71
CA TYR A 150 -25.41 16.56 0.02
C TYR A 150 -24.53 16.50 1.27
N SER A 151 -23.95 15.34 1.59
CA SER A 151 -23.11 15.18 2.78
C SER A 151 -21.76 15.91 2.64
N ASP A 152 -21.24 16.38 3.77
CA ASP A 152 -19.84 16.81 3.86
C ASP A 152 -18.95 15.57 3.96
N PHE A 153 -17.98 15.48 3.04
CA PHE A 153 -17.01 14.38 2.97
C PHE A 153 -15.69 14.71 3.68
N SER A 154 -15.68 15.71 4.58
CA SER A 154 -14.54 16.06 5.43
C SER A 154 -14.42 15.08 6.60
N PHE A 155 -13.84 13.91 6.37
CA PHE A 155 -13.67 12.91 7.42
C PHE A 155 -12.48 13.24 8.33
N LYS A 156 -12.66 13.08 9.64
CA LYS A 156 -11.60 13.31 10.63
C LYS A 156 -10.50 12.24 10.50
N ILE A 157 -9.26 12.71 10.59
CA ILE A 157 -8.10 11.82 10.73
C ILE A 157 -8.00 11.41 12.20
N THR A 158 -8.03 10.11 12.44
CA THR A 158 -7.84 9.53 13.77
C THR A 158 -6.53 8.75 13.80
N PRO A 159 -5.91 8.61 14.98
CA PRO A 159 -4.73 7.77 15.12
C PRO A 159 -5.01 6.32 14.68
N ALA A 160 -4.07 5.73 13.98
CA ALA A 160 -4.11 4.32 13.61
C ALA A 160 -3.52 3.47 14.75
N ASP A 161 -3.90 2.19 14.84
CA ASP A 161 -3.31 1.25 15.81
C ASP A 161 -1.81 1.05 15.56
N PHE A 162 -1.42 1.10 14.27
CA PHE A 162 -0.03 1.11 13.83
C PHE A 162 0.10 1.92 12.53
N LYS A 163 1.28 2.50 12.31
CA LYS A 163 1.55 3.27 11.10
C LYS A 163 1.50 2.36 9.87
N VAL A 164 0.81 2.78 8.82
CA VAL A 164 0.88 2.17 7.50
C VAL A 164 1.25 3.22 6.48
N HIS A 165 2.31 2.96 5.73
CA HIS A 165 2.65 3.73 4.55
C HIS A 165 2.45 2.87 3.30
N PHE A 166 1.84 3.42 2.25
CA PHE A 166 1.59 2.71 0.99
C PHE A 166 2.21 3.46 -0.17
N ILE A 167 3.02 2.76 -0.95
CA ILE A 167 3.60 3.24 -2.20
C ILE A 167 2.86 2.56 -3.35
N GLN A 168 2.24 3.36 -4.20
CA GLN A 168 1.70 2.91 -5.47
C GLN A 168 2.82 2.77 -6.52
N THR A 169 2.54 2.04 -7.57
CA THR A 169 3.49 1.81 -8.66
C THR A 169 4.09 3.10 -9.24
N ILE A 170 3.30 4.19 -9.28
CA ILE A 170 3.66 5.47 -9.91
C ILE A 170 4.12 6.56 -8.93
N ASP A 171 4.16 6.33 -7.63
CA ASP A 171 4.45 7.37 -6.62
C ASP A 171 5.83 8.02 -6.79
N HIS A 172 6.81 7.29 -7.35
CA HIS A 172 8.14 7.82 -7.63
C HIS A 172 8.16 8.96 -8.66
N ILE A 173 7.05 9.15 -9.40
CA ILE A 173 6.91 10.22 -10.41
C ILE A 173 6.34 11.49 -9.79
N ILE A 174 5.57 11.39 -8.70
CA ILE A 174 4.64 12.43 -8.25
C ILE A 174 5.04 13.08 -6.91
N ASN A 175 5.83 12.42 -6.04
CA ASN A 175 5.94 12.80 -4.62
C ASN A 175 7.30 13.35 -4.17
N ASP A 176 7.26 14.08 -3.03
CA ASP A 176 8.40 14.50 -2.20
C ASP A 176 9.20 13.30 -1.70
N ILE A 177 10.39 13.16 -2.22
CA ILE A 177 11.00 11.86 -2.36
C ILE A 177 11.82 11.42 -1.16
N PHE A 178 12.40 12.34 -0.31
CA PHE A 178 13.43 11.86 0.64
C PHE A 178 13.72 12.74 1.87
N VAL A 179 12.73 13.47 2.36
CA VAL A 179 12.91 14.30 3.57
C VAL A 179 13.35 13.45 4.77
N GLU A 180 12.77 12.26 4.92
CA GLU A 180 13.05 11.38 6.05
C GLU A 180 14.48 10.80 5.99
N LEU A 181 15.01 10.53 4.79
CA LEU A 181 16.39 10.07 4.60
C LEU A 181 17.43 11.02 5.19
N LEU A 182 17.13 12.33 5.19
CA LEU A 182 18.06 13.35 5.70
C LEU A 182 18.08 13.46 7.23
N LYS A 183 17.12 12.87 7.93
CA LYS A 183 17.04 12.91 9.40
C LYS A 183 18.12 12.05 10.09
N SER A 184 18.59 11.00 9.42
CA SER A 184 19.61 10.10 9.94
C SER A 184 20.87 10.15 9.06
N LYS A 185 22.00 10.62 9.63
CA LYS A 185 23.26 10.68 8.88
C LYS A 185 23.70 9.30 8.37
N GLU A 186 23.61 8.26 9.22
CA GLU A 186 23.99 6.90 8.83
C GLU A 186 23.17 6.36 7.65
N ILE A 187 21.84 6.59 7.67
CA ILE A 187 20.96 6.14 6.58
C ILE A 187 21.22 6.96 5.33
N LYS A 188 21.41 8.27 5.47
CA LYS A 188 21.78 9.15 4.38
C LYS A 188 23.06 8.70 3.69
N ASP A 189 24.12 8.45 4.47
CA ASP A 189 25.41 8.03 3.93
C ASP A 189 25.29 6.71 3.15
N LYS A 190 24.57 5.74 3.70
CA LYS A 190 24.25 4.47 3.00
C LYS A 190 23.40 4.67 1.75
N ALA A 191 22.43 5.59 1.79
CA ALA A 191 21.62 5.92 0.61
C ALA A 191 22.49 6.55 -0.49
N VAL A 192 23.40 7.45 -0.14
CA VAL A 192 24.40 8.01 -1.08
C VAL A 192 25.24 6.91 -1.71
N ASP A 193 25.72 5.95 -0.92
CA ASP A 193 26.50 4.83 -1.45
C ASP A 193 25.68 3.95 -2.41
N LEU A 194 24.38 3.74 -2.13
CA LEU A 194 23.49 3.07 -3.08
C LEU A 194 23.29 3.90 -4.36
N LEU A 195 23.16 5.23 -4.25
CA LEU A 195 22.96 6.10 -5.41
C LEU A 195 24.16 6.15 -6.34
N LYS A 196 25.38 5.95 -5.84
CA LYS A 196 26.60 5.80 -6.66
C LYS A 196 26.53 4.61 -7.63
N GLU A 197 25.64 3.66 -7.39
CA GLU A 197 25.40 2.57 -8.32
C GLU A 197 24.58 3.00 -9.56
N PHE A 198 23.86 4.11 -9.46
CA PHE A 198 23.15 4.72 -10.57
C PHE A 198 24.03 5.75 -11.30
N ASP A 199 24.81 6.53 -10.52
CA ASP A 199 25.73 7.53 -11.02
C ASP A 199 26.89 7.68 -10.03
N LYS A 200 28.11 7.33 -10.45
CA LYS A 200 29.31 7.33 -9.63
C LYS A 200 29.74 8.72 -9.17
N ASP A 201 29.30 9.74 -9.87
CA ASP A 201 29.65 11.13 -9.56
C ASP A 201 28.79 11.70 -8.40
N ILE A 202 27.77 11.00 -7.94
CA ILE A 202 26.94 11.43 -6.80
C ILE A 202 27.77 11.37 -5.52
N ILE A 203 27.83 12.49 -4.79
CA ILE A 203 28.55 12.59 -3.51
C ILE A 203 27.65 12.91 -2.32
N ASP A 204 26.50 13.55 -2.52
CA ASP A 204 25.55 13.88 -1.44
C ASP A 204 24.11 14.09 -1.94
N ILE A 205 23.16 14.05 -0.99
CA ILE A 205 21.75 14.35 -1.18
C ILE A 205 21.43 15.59 -0.36
N ARG A 206 20.78 16.60 -0.97
CA ARG A 206 20.40 17.85 -0.31
C ARG A 206 19.05 18.37 -0.77
N TYR A 207 18.54 19.34 -0.01
CA TYR A 207 17.48 20.24 -0.43
C TYR A 207 18.03 21.65 -0.57
N ILE A 208 17.77 22.30 -1.69
CA ILE A 208 18.14 23.70 -1.91
C ILE A 208 16.88 24.57 -2.05
N PRO A 209 16.93 25.82 -1.59
CA PRO A 209 15.83 26.75 -1.78
C PRO A 209 15.53 26.98 -3.27
N ASN A 210 14.25 27.03 -3.63
CA ASN A 210 13.77 27.39 -4.96
C ASN A 210 12.49 28.22 -4.81
N GLU A 211 12.57 29.51 -5.08
CA GLU A 211 11.49 30.50 -4.89
C GLU A 211 10.82 30.38 -3.50
N ASN A 212 9.63 29.77 -3.44
CA ASN A 212 8.83 29.58 -2.21
C ASN A 212 8.93 28.16 -1.62
N ASN A 213 9.81 27.30 -2.18
CA ASN A 213 9.88 25.89 -1.82
C ASN A 213 11.34 25.40 -1.71
N TYR A 214 11.50 24.12 -1.40
CA TYR A 214 12.77 23.40 -1.46
C TYR A 214 12.68 22.33 -2.52
N ILE A 215 13.72 22.21 -3.36
CA ILE A 215 13.83 21.11 -4.32
C ILE A 215 14.92 20.12 -3.91
N PRO A 216 14.66 18.84 -4.13
CA PRO A 216 15.65 17.81 -3.91
C PRO A 216 16.71 17.79 -4.99
N VAL A 217 17.97 17.77 -4.59
CA VAL A 217 19.13 17.78 -5.48
C VAL A 217 20.16 16.73 -5.05
N LEU A 218 20.92 16.25 -6.02
CA LEU A 218 22.12 15.46 -5.80
C LEU A 218 23.34 16.35 -6.07
N GLU A 219 24.26 16.39 -5.12
CA GLU A 219 25.56 17.01 -5.30
C GLU A 219 26.47 16.02 -6.03
N VAL A 220 27.08 16.44 -7.11
CA VAL A 220 27.98 15.60 -7.91
C VAL A 220 29.44 16.08 -7.80
N ALA A 221 30.39 15.23 -8.19
CA ALA A 221 31.82 15.46 -8.04
C ALA A 221 32.34 16.74 -8.73
N SER A 222 31.64 17.27 -9.73
CA SER A 222 31.93 18.57 -10.34
C SER A 222 31.62 19.76 -9.42
N GLY A 223 30.94 19.55 -8.28
CA GLY A 223 30.44 20.59 -7.39
C GLY A 223 29.10 21.20 -7.79
N GLU A 224 28.45 20.63 -8.83
CA GLU A 224 27.12 21.04 -9.26
C GLU A 224 26.02 20.37 -8.42
N TYR A 225 24.86 21.03 -8.35
CA TYR A 225 23.65 20.49 -7.72
C TYR A 225 22.61 20.16 -8.80
N LEU A 226 22.41 18.89 -9.07
CA LEU A 226 21.48 18.42 -10.09
C LEU A 226 20.14 18.04 -9.47
N PRO A 227 19.01 18.64 -9.90
CA PRO A 227 17.68 18.25 -9.44
C PRO A 227 17.43 16.75 -9.64
N VAL A 228 16.89 16.06 -8.62
CA VAL A 228 16.53 14.64 -8.73
C VAL A 228 15.57 14.37 -9.89
N ALA A 229 14.77 15.37 -10.25
CA ALA A 229 13.86 15.29 -11.41
C ALA A 229 14.57 14.97 -12.74
N LEU A 230 15.86 15.31 -12.88
CA LEU A 230 16.65 15.04 -14.08
C LEU A 230 17.17 13.60 -14.18
N TYR A 231 17.14 12.86 -13.07
CA TYR A 231 17.57 11.46 -13.04
C TYR A 231 16.48 10.52 -13.53
N GLY A 232 16.88 9.32 -13.93
CA GLY A 232 15.97 8.26 -14.36
C GLY A 232 15.05 7.75 -13.25
N ASP A 233 13.93 7.16 -13.64
CA ASP A 233 12.87 6.71 -12.71
C ASP A 233 13.35 5.64 -11.73
N GLY A 234 14.35 4.83 -12.09
CA GLY A 234 14.93 3.83 -11.18
C GLY A 234 15.56 4.44 -9.93
N LEU A 235 16.33 5.53 -10.07
CA LEU A 235 16.90 6.26 -8.95
C LEU A 235 15.80 6.88 -8.07
N LYS A 236 14.81 7.51 -8.69
CA LYS A 236 13.66 8.08 -7.98
C LYS A 236 12.90 7.01 -7.21
N LYS A 237 12.65 5.84 -7.83
CA LYS A 237 11.97 4.70 -7.18
C LYS A 237 12.73 4.20 -5.97
N ALA A 238 14.05 4.03 -6.08
CA ALA A 238 14.90 3.63 -4.96
C ALA A 238 14.79 4.64 -3.81
N LEU A 239 14.95 5.93 -4.07
CA LEU A 239 14.81 6.99 -3.06
C LEU A 239 13.42 7.00 -2.41
N THR A 240 12.35 6.88 -3.22
CA THR A 240 10.98 6.83 -2.72
C THR A 240 10.77 5.66 -1.77
N MET A 241 11.24 4.46 -2.13
CA MET A 241 11.10 3.28 -1.28
C MET A 241 11.85 3.43 0.05
N LEU A 242 13.09 3.91 0.00
CA LEU A 242 13.91 4.11 1.21
C LEU A 242 13.29 5.14 2.15
N ASN A 243 12.87 6.27 1.60
CA ASN A 243 12.20 7.31 2.38
C ASN A 243 10.89 6.81 3.03
N ALA A 244 10.14 5.98 2.30
CA ALA A 244 8.91 5.40 2.80
C ALA A 244 9.12 4.36 3.90
N ILE A 245 10.22 3.59 3.88
CA ILE A 245 10.58 2.68 4.97
C ILE A 245 10.76 3.49 6.26
N ILE A 246 11.49 4.61 6.20
CA ILE A 246 11.72 5.47 7.38
C ILE A 246 10.40 6.10 7.86
N LYS A 247 9.56 6.57 6.93
CA LYS A 247 8.21 7.07 7.27
C LYS A 247 7.35 6.03 7.99
N ALA A 248 7.55 4.76 7.67
CA ALA A 248 6.83 3.63 8.26
C ALA A 248 7.48 3.08 9.54
N GLU A 249 8.46 3.78 10.13
CA GLU A 249 9.13 3.40 11.38
C GLU A 249 8.15 2.83 12.41
N ASP A 250 8.51 1.70 13.02
CA ASP A 250 7.67 0.92 13.94
C ASP A 250 6.29 0.53 13.38
N GLY A 251 6.16 0.38 12.07
CA GLY A 251 4.89 0.12 11.38
C GLY A 251 5.00 -0.84 10.22
N VAL A 252 4.20 -0.57 9.20
CA VAL A 252 4.06 -1.41 8.01
C VAL A 252 4.26 -0.57 6.74
N LEU A 253 5.10 -1.04 5.84
CA LEU A 253 5.23 -0.49 4.49
C LEU A 253 4.61 -1.45 3.47
N LEU A 254 3.73 -0.92 2.66
CA LEU A 254 3.09 -1.60 1.54
C LEU A 254 3.65 -1.02 0.23
N VAL A 255 4.15 -1.86 -0.67
CA VAL A 255 4.67 -1.43 -1.96
C VAL A 255 4.04 -2.23 -3.08
N ASP A 256 3.33 -1.56 -3.96
CA ASP A 256 2.75 -2.20 -5.15
C ASP A 256 3.77 -2.17 -6.29
N GLU A 257 4.05 -3.36 -6.89
CA GLU A 257 5.04 -3.57 -7.94
C GLU A 257 6.41 -2.96 -7.60
N TYR A 258 7.04 -3.53 -6.57
CA TYR A 258 8.27 -2.98 -5.97
C TYR A 258 9.46 -2.92 -6.93
N GLU A 259 9.48 -3.76 -7.97
CA GLU A 259 10.53 -3.80 -9.00
C GLU A 259 10.35 -2.77 -10.13
N THR A 260 9.15 -2.19 -10.27
CA THR A 260 8.85 -1.27 -11.38
C THR A 260 9.85 -0.10 -11.40
N ALA A 261 10.31 0.25 -12.61
CA ALA A 261 11.32 1.25 -12.91
C ALA A 261 12.76 0.89 -12.50
N LEU A 262 13.01 -0.21 -11.77
CA LEU A 262 14.37 -0.65 -11.44
C LEU A 262 14.95 -1.51 -12.57
N HIS A 263 16.16 -1.16 -13.02
CA HIS A 263 16.90 -2.03 -13.91
C HIS A 263 17.43 -3.27 -13.16
N THR A 264 17.45 -4.43 -13.81
CA THR A 264 17.79 -5.72 -13.18
C THR A 264 19.17 -5.73 -12.52
N SER A 265 20.14 -4.96 -13.07
CA SER A 265 21.50 -4.87 -12.54
C SER A 265 21.59 -4.23 -11.15
N ILE A 266 20.63 -3.37 -10.77
CA ILE A 266 20.64 -2.65 -9.50
C ILE A 266 19.70 -3.27 -8.46
N MET A 267 18.74 -4.11 -8.88
CA MET A 267 17.70 -4.66 -8.01
C MET A 267 18.26 -5.29 -6.73
N GLN A 268 19.30 -6.12 -6.84
CA GLN A 268 19.85 -6.81 -5.66
C GLN A 268 20.35 -5.81 -4.61
N LYS A 269 21.04 -4.76 -5.03
CA LYS A 269 21.58 -3.74 -4.10
C LYS A 269 20.44 -2.94 -3.46
N VAL A 270 19.44 -2.52 -4.24
CA VAL A 270 18.27 -1.82 -3.72
C VAL A 270 17.51 -2.70 -2.73
N PHE A 271 17.24 -3.97 -3.07
CA PHE A 271 16.50 -4.89 -2.22
C PHE A 271 17.24 -5.25 -0.93
N ARG A 272 18.56 -5.42 -1.01
CA ARG A 272 19.41 -5.62 0.18
C ARG A 272 19.29 -4.43 1.12
N PHE A 273 19.45 -3.23 0.60
CA PHE A 273 19.39 -2.02 1.40
C PHE A 273 17.98 -1.79 1.99
N MET A 274 16.92 -2.05 1.22
CA MET A 274 15.54 -2.00 1.74
C MET A 274 15.37 -2.88 2.98
N VAL A 275 15.87 -4.12 2.94
CA VAL A 275 15.74 -5.08 4.05
C VAL A 275 16.55 -4.62 5.27
N GLU A 276 17.76 -4.12 5.07
CA GLU A 276 18.58 -3.59 6.15
C GLU A 276 17.94 -2.40 6.86
N VAL A 277 17.42 -1.44 6.08
CA VAL A 277 16.73 -0.27 6.65
C VAL A 277 15.41 -0.70 7.33
N ALA A 278 14.61 -1.58 6.72
CA ALA A 278 13.39 -2.08 7.32
C ALA A 278 13.63 -2.83 8.64
N LYS A 279 14.74 -3.56 8.74
CA LYS A 279 15.14 -4.23 9.99
C LYS A 279 15.55 -3.21 11.06
N LYS A 280 16.32 -2.18 10.68
CA LYS A 280 16.77 -1.11 11.58
C LYS A 280 15.60 -0.29 12.11
N GLU A 281 14.68 0.12 11.23
CA GLU A 281 13.53 0.95 11.57
C GLU A 281 12.31 0.13 12.07
N ASN A 282 12.49 -1.18 12.32
CA ASN A 282 11.45 -2.11 12.78
C ASN A 282 10.17 -2.11 11.91
N VAL A 283 10.34 -2.08 10.58
CA VAL A 283 9.23 -2.04 9.61
C VAL A 283 8.92 -3.44 9.10
N GLN A 284 7.62 -3.78 9.04
CA GLN A 284 7.13 -4.96 8.33
C GLN A 284 6.80 -4.58 6.89
N LEU A 285 7.30 -5.37 5.92
CA LEU A 285 7.12 -5.11 4.49
C LEU A 285 6.08 -6.05 3.87
N PHE A 286 5.21 -5.49 3.03
CA PHE A 286 4.36 -6.23 2.09
C PHE A 286 4.62 -5.69 0.69
N LEU A 287 5.19 -6.53 -0.16
CA LEU A 287 5.69 -6.17 -1.48
C LEU A 287 4.94 -6.97 -2.54
N THR A 288 4.34 -6.34 -3.54
CA THR A 288 3.74 -7.09 -4.65
C THR A 288 4.66 -7.12 -5.84
N THR A 289 4.62 -8.19 -6.61
CA THR A 289 5.33 -8.31 -7.88
C THR A 289 4.64 -9.26 -8.85
N HIS A 290 4.90 -9.03 -10.13
CA HIS A 290 4.61 -9.96 -11.23
C HIS A 290 5.86 -10.61 -11.80
N SER A 291 7.05 -10.16 -11.37
CA SER A 291 8.34 -10.59 -11.89
C SER A 291 8.96 -11.70 -11.04
N LEU A 292 9.20 -12.87 -11.63
CA LEU A 292 10.02 -13.91 -11.00
C LEU A 292 11.46 -13.46 -10.83
N GLU A 293 11.99 -12.73 -11.80
CA GLU A 293 13.34 -12.19 -11.73
C GLU A 293 13.49 -11.28 -10.50
N ALA A 294 12.48 -10.44 -10.21
CA ALA A 294 12.49 -9.62 -9.01
C ALA A 294 12.48 -10.46 -7.72
N VAL A 295 11.69 -11.56 -7.68
CA VAL A 295 11.69 -12.49 -6.55
C VAL A 295 13.06 -13.15 -6.37
N ASP A 296 13.65 -13.66 -7.45
CA ASP A 296 14.97 -14.28 -7.42
C ASP A 296 16.02 -13.29 -6.92
N LYS A 297 16.09 -12.09 -7.54
CA LYS A 297 17.02 -11.02 -7.11
C LYS A 297 16.84 -10.63 -5.65
N PHE A 298 15.59 -10.64 -5.14
CA PHE A 298 15.30 -10.33 -3.75
C PHE A 298 15.81 -11.42 -2.80
N LEU A 299 15.54 -12.70 -3.12
CA LEU A 299 15.98 -13.84 -2.33
C LEU A 299 17.53 -13.94 -2.30
N TYR A 300 18.18 -13.83 -3.47
CA TYR A 300 19.65 -13.81 -3.56
C TYR A 300 20.28 -12.68 -2.78
N ALA A 301 19.73 -11.47 -2.87
CA ALA A 301 20.26 -10.32 -2.15
C ALA A 301 20.19 -10.47 -0.63
N ASN A 302 19.28 -11.33 -0.13
CA ASN A 302 18.96 -11.48 1.29
C ASN A 302 19.07 -12.94 1.77
N GLU A 303 20.01 -13.71 1.21
CA GLU A 303 20.20 -15.13 1.50
C GLU A 303 20.45 -15.41 3.01
N ASP A 304 21.14 -14.50 3.70
CA ASP A 304 21.38 -14.54 5.14
C ASP A 304 20.15 -14.21 6.01
N MET A 305 19.04 -13.74 5.41
CA MET A 305 17.81 -13.32 6.10
C MET A 305 16.55 -14.05 5.63
N LEU A 306 16.68 -15.20 4.98
CA LEU A 306 15.54 -15.97 4.42
C LEU A 306 14.49 -16.39 5.45
N ASP A 307 14.85 -16.50 6.73
CA ASP A 307 13.91 -16.81 7.82
C ASP A 307 12.91 -15.68 8.10
N ASP A 308 13.29 -14.45 7.79
CA ASP A 308 12.45 -13.25 7.92
C ASP A 308 11.55 -13.01 6.70
N ILE A 309 11.68 -13.82 5.64
CA ILE A 309 10.98 -13.67 4.36
C ILE A 309 9.90 -14.73 4.20
N SER A 310 8.75 -14.36 3.69
CA SER A 310 7.73 -15.27 3.15
C SER A 310 7.34 -14.88 1.73
N ILE A 311 7.12 -15.90 0.89
CA ILE A 311 6.53 -15.75 -0.44
C ILE A 311 5.07 -16.20 -0.36
N ILE A 312 4.16 -15.28 -0.64
CA ILE A 312 2.71 -15.50 -0.56
C ILE A 312 2.16 -15.51 -1.98
N ARG A 313 1.88 -16.71 -2.47
CA ARG A 313 1.25 -16.86 -3.78
C ARG A 313 -0.25 -16.72 -3.67
N LEU A 314 -0.82 -15.75 -4.39
CA LEU A 314 -2.26 -15.57 -4.53
C LEU A 314 -2.73 -16.15 -5.86
N LYS A 315 -3.77 -16.97 -5.81
CA LYS A 315 -4.42 -17.56 -6.98
C LYS A 315 -5.93 -17.42 -6.87
N LYS A 316 -6.57 -16.91 -7.94
CA LYS A 316 -8.03 -16.87 -8.05
C LYS A 316 -8.50 -18.09 -8.83
N LYS A 317 -9.42 -18.87 -8.24
CA LYS A 317 -10.09 -20.01 -8.88
C LYS A 317 -11.56 -20.00 -8.44
N ASP A 318 -12.49 -20.18 -9.38
CA ASP A 318 -13.95 -20.25 -9.11
C ASP A 318 -14.45 -19.10 -8.23
N ASN A 319 -14.00 -17.87 -8.55
CA ASN A 319 -14.25 -16.64 -7.79
C ASN A 319 -13.71 -16.61 -6.34
N LYS A 320 -13.02 -17.63 -5.87
CA LYS A 320 -12.34 -17.64 -4.56
C LYS A 320 -10.87 -17.31 -4.73
N THR A 321 -10.32 -16.59 -3.75
CA THR A 321 -8.90 -16.27 -3.67
C THR A 321 -8.22 -17.21 -2.68
N TYR A 322 -7.18 -17.90 -3.13
CA TYR A 322 -6.40 -18.82 -2.32
C TYR A 322 -5.01 -18.23 -2.09
N ALA A 323 -4.48 -18.37 -0.88
CA ALA A 323 -3.11 -18.06 -0.55
C ALA A 323 -2.31 -19.34 -0.26
N LYS A 324 -1.08 -19.39 -0.78
CA LYS A 324 -0.09 -20.38 -0.37
C LYS A 324 1.14 -19.65 0.15
N VAL A 325 1.44 -19.83 1.42
CA VAL A 325 2.61 -19.24 2.07
C VAL A 325 3.77 -20.23 1.98
N THR A 326 4.91 -19.77 1.51
CA THR A 326 6.16 -20.53 1.42
C THR A 326 7.24 -19.73 2.14
N SER A 327 8.01 -20.34 3.04
CA SER A 327 9.13 -19.66 3.69
C SER A 327 10.21 -19.24 2.69
N GLY A 328 10.96 -18.18 2.99
CA GLY A 328 12.04 -17.72 2.11
C GLY A 328 13.07 -18.80 1.80
N LYS A 329 13.48 -19.59 2.80
CA LYS A 329 14.38 -20.74 2.60
C LYS A 329 13.86 -21.73 1.57
N LYS A 330 12.61 -22.19 1.76
CA LYS A 330 12.02 -23.16 0.84
C LYS A 330 11.79 -22.57 -0.55
N ALA A 331 11.47 -21.25 -0.64
CA ALA A 331 11.33 -20.58 -1.92
C ALA A 331 12.68 -20.48 -2.64
N PHE A 332 13.74 -20.14 -1.91
CA PHE A 332 15.11 -20.07 -2.43
C PHE A 332 15.56 -21.45 -2.95
N GLU A 333 15.47 -22.51 -2.14
CA GLU A 333 15.79 -23.90 -2.54
C GLU A 333 15.01 -24.33 -3.78
N ASN A 334 13.70 -24.07 -3.83
CA ASN A 334 12.84 -24.42 -4.97
C ASN A 334 13.29 -23.71 -6.27
N ARG A 335 13.79 -22.47 -6.17
CA ARG A 335 14.30 -21.72 -7.32
C ARG A 335 15.67 -22.20 -7.76
N GLU A 336 16.58 -22.44 -6.80
CA GLU A 336 17.94 -22.89 -7.04
C GLU A 336 18.00 -24.29 -7.66
N GLU A 337 17.34 -25.25 -7.00
CA GLU A 337 17.46 -26.66 -7.37
C GLU A 337 16.53 -27.08 -8.51
N TYR A 338 15.32 -26.53 -8.56
CA TYR A 338 14.25 -27.01 -9.44
C TYR A 338 13.75 -25.95 -10.43
N ASN A 339 14.23 -24.72 -10.36
CA ASN A 339 13.75 -23.58 -11.17
C ASN A 339 12.21 -23.46 -11.16
N LEU A 340 11.58 -23.77 -10.01
CA LEU A 340 10.12 -23.83 -9.90
C LEU A 340 9.48 -22.44 -10.06
N GLU A 341 8.37 -22.42 -10.80
CA GLU A 341 7.55 -21.22 -10.96
C GLU A 341 6.78 -20.94 -9.65
N LEU A 342 7.03 -19.79 -9.04
CA LEU A 342 6.39 -19.39 -7.77
C LEU A 342 5.04 -18.67 -7.95
N ARG A 343 4.69 -18.27 -9.17
CA ARG A 343 3.46 -17.51 -9.47
C ARG A 343 2.28 -18.38 -9.87
N ILE A 344 2.50 -19.63 -10.33
CA ILE A 344 1.47 -20.52 -10.89
C ILE A 344 1.02 -21.57 -9.90
#